data_36283874d745173f9fe3f1e5e083826f
#
_entry.id   36283874d745173f9fe3f1e5e083826f
#
_cell.length_a   1.000
_cell.length_b   1.000
_cell.length_c   1.000
_cell.angle_alpha   90.00
_cell.angle_beta   90.00
_cell.angle_gamma   90.00
#
_symmetry.space_group_name_H-M   'P 1'
#
loop_
_entity.id
_entity.type
_entity.pdbx_description
1 polymer ?
#
loop_
_entity_poly.entity_id
_entity_poly.type
_entity_poly.pdbx_seq_one_letter_code
_entity_poly.pdbx_strand_id
1 'polypeptide(L)'
;MGTLFLLPSVLISLTCISYIYTAEIANGYDFKILRRVTTNRHDFDLLIFTQQWPATACKEWKKKDHSHSCSMPPKVDSWSIHGIWPTKLGEMGPSFCNRTWLFDPEQIRPIEDQLESVWVNIFAGTSLYSLWSHEWTKHGTCAAVLDKFNSEFKYFSMGLEWLQQYSMSNILQSNNIVPSNTQQYAIEDINKAVKEKLGVDPVIECKKEDGENYISEIRICFTKDLKITNCDGVLFPVVYSNIDGESILTNCDKSMKVTYPHYVSTSWTVHLHSLLSWLRWLTL
;
A
#
# COMPACT_ATOMS: atom_id res chain seq x y z
N MET A 1 76.85 16.58 33.54
CA MET A 1 77.07 15.37 32.74
C MET A 1 75.70 14.79 32.53
N GLY A 2 75.20 14.82 31.31
CA GLY A 2 73.87 14.31 30.97
C GLY A 2 73.53 14.77 29.55
N THR A 3 73.89 13.94 28.64
CA THR A 3 73.79 14.14 27.17
C THR A 3 72.34 14.16 26.70
N LEU A 4 71.98 15.22 26.00
CA LEU A 4 70.69 15.43 25.34
C LEU A 4 70.73 14.69 23.97
N PHE A 5 69.86 13.70 23.78
CA PHE A 5 69.63 13.10 22.45
C PHE A 5 68.42 13.71 21.78
N LEU A 6 68.66 14.41 20.70
CA LEU A 6 67.67 14.90 19.76
C LEU A 6 67.26 13.76 18.81
N LEU A 7 65.99 13.44 18.77
CA LEU A 7 65.38 12.57 17.74
C LEU A 7 64.82 13.43 16.59
N PRO A 8 65.04 13.05 15.32
CA PRO A 8 64.54 13.83 14.20
C PRO A 8 63.08 13.47 13.88
N SER A 9 62.30 14.53 13.58
CA SER A 9 60.94 14.50 13.07
C SER A 9 60.90 13.86 11.69
N VAL A 10 60.19 12.71 11.57
CA VAL A 10 59.90 12.12 10.29
C VAL A 10 58.53 12.62 9.81
N LEU A 11 58.53 13.46 8.78
CA LEU A 11 57.37 13.84 8.02
C LEU A 11 56.91 12.62 7.16
N ILE A 12 55.82 12.03 7.50
CA ILE A 12 55.18 11.01 6.68
C ILE A 12 54.23 11.73 5.69
N SER A 13 54.66 11.83 4.42
CA SER A 13 53.82 12.27 3.35
C SER A 13 52.86 11.13 2.98
N LEU A 14 51.55 11.37 3.07
CA LEU A 14 50.51 10.50 2.58
C LEU A 14 50.46 10.55 1.04
N THR A 15 51.18 9.65 0.37
CA THR A 15 50.96 9.33 -1.03
C THR A 15 50.02 8.13 -1.10
N CYS A 16 48.82 8.32 -1.66
CA CYS A 16 47.92 7.24 -2.07
C CYS A 16 48.61 6.36 -3.07
N ILE A 17 49.05 5.19 -2.68
CA ILE A 17 49.50 4.14 -3.58
C ILE A 17 48.29 3.23 -3.85
N SER A 18 47.75 3.37 -5.06
CA SER A 18 46.77 2.45 -5.65
C SER A 18 47.48 1.11 -5.93
N TYR A 19 47.23 0.12 -5.10
CA TYR A 19 47.65 -1.26 -5.44
C TYR A 19 46.71 -1.83 -6.50
N ILE A 20 47.23 -1.93 -7.73
CA ILE A 20 46.62 -2.73 -8.80
C ILE A 20 47.11 -4.18 -8.58
N TYR A 21 46.23 -5.04 -8.10
CA TYR A 21 46.44 -6.46 -8.13
C TYR A 21 46.13 -6.98 -9.53
N THR A 22 47.16 -7.32 -10.31
CA THR A 22 47.03 -8.16 -11.47
C THR A 22 47.06 -9.62 -10.99
N ALA A 23 45.92 -10.25 -10.93
CA ALA A 23 45.83 -11.70 -10.80
C ALA A 23 45.67 -12.31 -12.19
N GLU A 24 46.65 -13.08 -12.63
CA GLU A 24 46.51 -13.95 -13.79
C GLU A 24 45.45 -15.01 -13.49
N ILE A 25 44.42 -15.06 -14.32
CA ILE A 25 43.36 -16.06 -14.23
C ILE A 25 43.57 -17.06 -15.35
N ALA A 26 44.08 -18.21 -15.00
CA ALA A 26 43.89 -19.42 -15.79
C ALA A 26 42.53 -20.03 -15.40
N ASN A 27 41.68 -20.27 -16.41
CA ASN A 27 40.38 -20.94 -16.43
C ASN A 27 39.14 -20.06 -16.37
N GLY A 28 38.67 -19.68 -17.53
CA GLY A 28 37.31 -19.81 -18.11
C GLY A 28 36.08 -19.51 -17.25
N TYR A 29 36.11 -18.52 -16.36
CA TYR A 29 34.88 -17.96 -15.76
C TYR A 29 34.69 -16.52 -16.20
N ASP A 30 33.60 -16.33 -16.94
CA ASP A 30 33.12 -15.04 -17.40
C ASP A 30 32.81 -14.16 -16.20
N PHE A 31 33.71 -13.24 -15.86
CA PHE A 31 33.52 -12.25 -14.81
C PHE A 31 32.54 -11.21 -15.35
N LYS A 32 31.21 -11.45 -15.21
CA LYS A 32 30.21 -10.41 -15.38
C LYS A 32 30.58 -9.29 -14.44
N ILE A 33 31.18 -8.24 -15.00
CA ILE A 33 31.32 -6.94 -14.32
C ILE A 33 29.93 -6.58 -13.81
N LEU A 34 29.73 -6.69 -12.51
CA LEU A 34 28.58 -6.08 -11.83
C LEU A 34 28.73 -4.57 -12.06
N ARG A 35 28.20 -4.11 -13.19
CA ARG A 35 27.86 -2.70 -13.33
C ARG A 35 26.97 -2.38 -12.14
N ARG A 36 27.50 -1.60 -11.22
CA ARG A 36 26.70 -0.94 -10.18
C ARG A 36 25.73 -0.04 -10.97
N VAL A 37 24.58 -0.62 -11.32
CA VAL A 37 23.47 0.15 -11.86
C VAL A 37 23.12 1.11 -10.72
N THR A 38 23.46 2.35 -10.87
CA THR A 38 22.90 3.41 -10.05
C THR A 38 21.42 3.40 -10.39
N THR A 39 20.64 2.64 -9.63
CA THR A 39 19.19 2.66 -9.73
C THR A 39 18.79 4.10 -9.49
N ASN A 40 18.28 4.74 -10.54
CA ASN A 40 17.70 6.07 -10.40
C ASN A 40 16.58 5.95 -9.36
N ARG A 41 16.69 6.67 -8.25
CA ARG A 41 15.74 6.60 -7.13
C ARG A 41 14.28 6.83 -7.54
N HIS A 42 14.07 7.40 -8.72
CA HIS A 42 12.77 7.72 -9.28
C HIS A 42 12.36 6.77 -10.41
N ASP A 43 13.10 5.66 -10.63
CA ASP A 43 12.77 4.73 -11.69
C ASP A 43 11.68 3.75 -11.23
N PHE A 44 10.55 3.80 -11.92
CA PHE A 44 9.42 2.89 -11.73
C PHE A 44 8.76 2.61 -13.08
N ASP A 45 7.97 1.56 -13.18
CA ASP A 45 7.31 1.14 -14.42
C ASP A 45 5.81 1.46 -14.41
N LEU A 46 5.16 1.29 -13.27
CA LEU A 46 3.72 1.42 -13.07
C LEU A 46 3.41 2.29 -11.85
N LEU A 47 2.18 2.79 -11.82
CA LEU A 47 1.53 3.32 -10.64
C LEU A 47 0.46 2.33 -10.20
N ILE A 48 0.44 1.97 -8.93
CA ILE A 48 -0.59 1.13 -8.33
C ILE A 48 -1.53 2.01 -7.52
N PHE A 49 -2.80 2.04 -7.88
CA PHE A 49 -3.85 2.66 -7.08
C PHE A 49 -4.49 1.61 -6.20
N THR A 50 -4.39 1.79 -4.88
CA THR A 50 -4.85 0.85 -3.88
C THR A 50 -6.06 1.39 -3.13
N GLN A 51 -7.14 0.62 -3.14
CA GLN A 51 -8.27 0.81 -2.24
C GLN A 51 -8.24 -0.27 -1.17
N GLN A 52 -8.47 0.11 0.09
CA GLN A 52 -8.50 -0.80 1.24
C GLN A 52 -9.92 -0.97 1.77
N TRP A 53 -10.19 -2.15 2.36
CA TRP A 53 -11.43 -2.41 3.05
C TRP A 53 -11.32 -2.02 4.54
N PRO A 54 -11.99 -0.95 5.00
CA PRO A 54 -11.79 -0.41 6.34
C PRO A 54 -12.10 -1.38 7.48
N ALA A 55 -13.12 -2.25 7.32
CA ALA A 55 -13.48 -3.21 8.37
C ALA A 55 -12.35 -4.23 8.61
N THR A 56 -11.70 -4.72 7.56
CA THR A 56 -10.54 -5.63 7.67
C THR A 56 -9.33 -4.91 8.26
N ALA A 57 -9.02 -3.69 7.80
CA ALA A 57 -7.92 -2.88 8.36
C ALA A 57 -8.13 -2.61 9.86
N CYS A 58 -9.36 -2.31 10.27
CA CYS A 58 -9.72 -2.13 11.67
C CYS A 58 -9.54 -3.42 12.49
N LYS A 59 -9.95 -4.57 11.94
CA LYS A 59 -9.77 -5.88 12.60
C LYS A 59 -8.28 -6.15 12.86
N GLU A 60 -7.43 -5.95 11.85
CA GLU A 60 -5.97 -6.09 11.99
C GLU A 60 -5.37 -5.11 13.03
N TRP A 61 -5.87 -3.88 13.07
CA TRP A 61 -5.41 -2.88 14.03
C TRP A 61 -5.73 -3.28 15.47
N LYS A 62 -6.96 -3.71 15.72
CA LYS A 62 -7.41 -4.20 17.05
C LYS A 62 -6.74 -5.50 17.47
N LYS A 63 -6.27 -6.32 16.53
CA LYS A 63 -5.52 -7.53 16.86
C LYS A 63 -4.14 -7.23 17.43
N LYS A 64 -3.50 -6.14 16.99
CA LYS A 64 -2.20 -5.72 17.53
C LYS A 64 -2.31 -5.28 18.98
N ASP A 65 -3.40 -4.62 19.32
CA ASP A 65 -3.76 -4.22 20.68
C ASP A 65 -5.28 -4.04 20.76
N HIS A 66 -5.93 -4.78 21.68
CA HIS A 66 -7.38 -4.74 21.85
C HIS A 66 -7.92 -3.38 22.32
N SER A 67 -7.05 -2.50 22.86
CA SER A 67 -7.39 -1.13 23.21
C SER A 67 -7.46 -0.19 22.01
N HIS A 68 -6.94 -0.60 20.85
CA HIS A 68 -7.00 0.21 19.65
C HIS A 68 -8.44 0.45 19.20
N SER A 69 -8.73 1.67 18.81
CA SER A 69 -9.98 2.08 18.18
C SER A 69 -9.76 2.41 16.69
N CYS A 70 -10.84 2.47 15.93
CA CYS A 70 -10.77 2.73 14.51
C CYS A 70 -11.59 3.96 14.11
N SER A 71 -11.04 4.76 13.21
CA SER A 71 -11.76 5.81 12.50
C SER A 71 -12.31 5.20 11.21
N MET A 72 -13.61 5.25 11.02
CA MET A 72 -14.26 4.68 9.84
C MET A 72 -14.71 5.79 8.88
N PRO A 73 -14.78 5.52 7.57
CA PRO A 73 -15.36 6.45 6.63
C PRO A 73 -16.77 6.87 7.06
N PRO A 74 -17.20 8.12 6.83
CA PRO A 74 -18.56 8.58 7.14
C PRO A 74 -19.64 7.71 6.48
N LYS A 75 -19.42 7.28 5.25
CA LYS A 75 -20.22 6.25 4.62
C LYS A 75 -19.67 4.89 5.03
N VAL A 76 -20.28 4.30 6.04
CA VAL A 76 -19.96 2.96 6.53
C VAL A 76 -20.08 1.96 5.38
N ASP A 77 -19.24 0.91 5.41
CA ASP A 77 -19.18 -0.13 4.37
C ASP A 77 -18.86 0.43 2.97
N SER A 78 -17.97 1.41 2.91
CA SER A 78 -17.35 1.87 1.67
C SER A 78 -15.85 1.64 1.66
N TRP A 79 -15.30 1.37 0.47
CA TRP A 79 -13.87 1.30 0.26
C TRP A 79 -13.23 2.67 0.47
N SER A 80 -12.05 2.67 1.08
CA SER A 80 -11.24 3.86 1.30
C SER A 80 -9.98 3.78 0.46
N ILE A 81 -9.47 4.92 0.00
CA ILE A 81 -8.15 4.94 -0.64
C ILE A 81 -7.09 4.57 0.41
N HIS A 82 -6.12 3.75 0.01
CA HIS A 82 -4.90 3.55 0.78
C HIS A 82 -3.77 4.41 0.23
N GLY A 83 -3.49 4.31 -1.07
CA GLY A 83 -2.42 5.09 -1.68
C GLY A 83 -2.30 4.93 -3.19
N ILE A 84 -1.34 5.67 -3.76
CA ILE A 84 -0.87 5.57 -5.15
C ILE A 84 0.64 5.32 -5.12
N TRP A 85 1.07 4.13 -5.58
CA TRP A 85 2.43 3.67 -5.36
C TRP A 85 3.19 3.46 -6.67
N PRO A 86 4.22 4.29 -6.96
CA PRO A 86 5.17 3.97 -8.01
C PRO A 86 5.82 2.61 -7.76
N THR A 87 5.79 1.73 -8.75
CA THR A 87 6.20 0.33 -8.61
C THR A 87 7.10 -0.07 -9.75
N LYS A 88 8.17 -0.80 -9.44
CA LYS A 88 9.09 -1.42 -10.39
C LYS A 88 8.66 -2.86 -10.62
N LEU A 89 8.58 -3.29 -11.89
CA LEU A 89 8.24 -4.68 -12.21
C LEU A 89 9.40 -5.61 -11.84
N GLY A 90 9.07 -6.72 -11.19
CA GLY A 90 10.07 -7.71 -10.74
C GLY A 90 10.94 -7.25 -9.58
N GLU A 91 10.73 -6.04 -9.02
CA GLU A 91 11.51 -5.48 -7.92
C GLU A 91 10.62 -4.73 -6.92
N MET A 92 11.18 -4.41 -5.75
CA MET A 92 10.53 -3.46 -4.83
C MET A 92 10.54 -2.06 -5.47
N GLY A 93 9.39 -1.41 -5.49
CA GLY A 93 9.26 -0.06 -6.01
C GLY A 93 10.09 0.98 -5.24
N PRO A 94 10.32 2.16 -5.84
CA PRO A 94 11.02 3.24 -5.18
C PRO A 94 10.24 3.76 -3.96
N SER A 95 10.95 4.23 -2.97
CA SER A 95 10.37 4.81 -1.77
C SER A 95 11.23 5.94 -1.22
N PHE A 96 10.59 6.96 -0.63
CA PHE A 96 11.25 8.11 -0.02
C PHE A 96 12.24 8.80 -0.98
N CYS A 97 11.78 9.06 -2.22
CA CYS A 97 12.64 9.57 -3.29
C CYS A 97 13.17 10.98 -3.01
N ASN A 98 12.40 11.81 -2.33
CA ASN A 98 12.84 13.12 -1.86
C ASN A 98 12.56 13.28 -0.37
N ARG A 99 13.57 13.02 0.46
CA ARG A 99 13.45 13.09 1.94
C ARG A 99 13.39 14.53 2.47
N THR A 100 13.68 15.53 1.67
CA THR A 100 13.58 16.94 2.05
C THR A 100 12.22 17.55 1.72
N TRP A 101 11.41 16.87 0.92
CA TRP A 101 10.06 17.30 0.59
C TRP A 101 9.08 16.71 1.60
N LEU A 102 9.01 17.39 2.74
CA LEU A 102 8.11 17.02 3.81
C LEU A 102 6.67 17.34 3.42
N PHE A 103 5.74 16.60 4.00
CA PHE A 103 4.31 16.84 3.80
C PHE A 103 3.89 18.19 4.43
N ASP A 104 3.19 19.00 3.65
CA ASP A 104 2.62 20.28 4.06
C ASP A 104 1.09 20.24 3.96
N PRO A 105 0.34 20.17 5.08
CA PRO A 105 -1.12 20.08 5.06
C PRO A 105 -1.79 21.29 4.38
N GLU A 106 -1.16 22.46 4.33
CA GLU A 106 -1.72 23.62 3.63
C GLU A 106 -1.90 23.38 2.14
N GLN A 107 -1.07 22.51 1.54
CA GLN A 107 -1.16 22.16 0.11
C GLN A 107 -2.44 21.37 -0.21
N ILE A 108 -2.99 20.64 0.73
CA ILE A 108 -4.18 19.79 0.53
C ILE A 108 -5.45 20.40 1.14
N ARG A 109 -5.37 21.56 1.81
CA ARG A 109 -6.50 22.24 2.45
C ARG A 109 -7.74 22.35 1.54
N PRO A 110 -7.63 22.66 0.22
CA PRO A 110 -8.80 22.76 -0.64
C PRO A 110 -9.58 21.46 -0.86
N ILE A 111 -8.97 20.31 -0.55
CA ILE A 111 -9.54 18.96 -0.76
C ILE A 111 -9.58 18.13 0.55
N GLU A 112 -9.22 18.71 1.68
CA GLU A 112 -9.07 18.03 2.96
C GLU A 112 -10.36 17.31 3.39
N ASP A 113 -11.52 17.98 3.34
CA ASP A 113 -12.82 17.39 3.68
C ASP A 113 -13.14 16.15 2.82
N GLN A 114 -12.73 16.16 1.53
CA GLN A 114 -12.91 15.02 0.66
C GLN A 114 -11.97 13.87 1.05
N LEU A 115 -10.72 14.19 1.38
CA LEU A 115 -9.75 13.21 1.83
C LEU A 115 -10.18 12.56 3.16
N GLU A 116 -10.67 13.36 4.11
CA GLU A 116 -11.21 12.84 5.37
C GLU A 116 -12.38 11.87 5.17
N SER A 117 -13.14 12.03 4.10
CA SER A 117 -14.29 11.17 3.83
C SER A 117 -13.95 9.85 3.11
N VAL A 118 -12.89 9.82 2.27
CA VAL A 118 -12.61 8.68 1.39
C VAL A 118 -11.16 8.18 1.40
N TRP A 119 -10.23 8.92 2.03
CA TRP A 119 -8.84 8.51 2.23
C TRP A 119 -8.52 8.50 3.73
N VAL A 120 -9.29 7.69 4.44
CA VAL A 120 -9.37 7.71 5.89
C VAL A 120 -8.22 6.97 6.53
N ASN A 121 -7.58 7.60 7.50
CA ASN A 121 -6.68 6.89 8.41
C ASN A 121 -7.49 6.04 9.39
N ILE A 122 -7.58 4.75 9.12
CA ILE A 122 -8.36 3.81 9.92
C ILE A 122 -7.81 3.67 11.35
N PHE A 123 -6.53 3.93 11.57
CA PHE A 123 -5.85 3.76 12.86
C PHE A 123 -6.11 4.97 13.76
N ALA A 124 -7.24 4.95 14.51
CA ALA A 124 -7.57 6.01 15.44
C ALA A 124 -6.50 6.17 16.53
N GLY A 125 -6.41 7.39 17.07
CA GLY A 125 -5.41 7.73 18.07
C GLY A 125 -4.04 8.13 17.50
N THR A 126 -3.87 8.08 16.18
CA THR A 126 -2.72 8.65 15.47
C THR A 126 -3.05 10.07 14.97
N SER A 127 -2.03 10.83 14.55
CA SER A 127 -2.28 12.16 13.97
C SER A 127 -3.17 12.07 12.73
N LEU A 128 -4.07 13.05 12.55
CA LEU A 128 -4.94 13.16 11.38
C LEU A 128 -4.15 13.00 10.06
N TYR A 129 -3.04 13.68 9.96
CA TYR A 129 -2.21 13.69 8.75
C TYR A 129 -1.21 12.51 8.66
N SER A 130 -1.17 11.59 9.63
CA SER A 130 -0.12 10.55 9.65
C SER A 130 -0.14 9.64 8.43
N LEU A 131 -1.34 9.25 7.94
CA LEU A 131 -1.48 8.46 6.72
C LEU A 131 -1.05 9.27 5.50
N TRP A 132 -1.58 10.49 5.32
CA TRP A 132 -1.27 11.30 4.15
C TRP A 132 0.19 11.73 4.11
N SER A 133 0.77 12.07 5.26
CA SER A 133 2.20 12.33 5.37
C SER A 133 3.05 11.11 4.97
N HIS A 134 2.63 9.90 5.38
CA HIS A 134 3.28 8.66 4.98
C HIS A 134 3.18 8.43 3.48
N GLU A 135 1.98 8.51 2.92
CA GLU A 135 1.72 8.29 1.50
C GLU A 135 2.48 9.28 0.62
N TRP A 136 2.48 10.56 1.00
CA TRP A 136 3.26 11.57 0.28
C TRP A 136 4.76 11.31 0.36
N THR A 137 5.31 11.23 1.57
CA THR A 137 6.77 11.15 1.76
C THR A 137 7.36 9.87 1.17
N LYS A 138 6.66 8.76 1.30
CA LYS A 138 7.12 7.45 0.83
C LYS A 138 6.87 7.23 -0.66
N HIS A 139 5.71 7.59 -1.16
CA HIS A 139 5.23 7.26 -2.50
C HIS A 139 5.06 8.50 -3.39
N GLY A 140 4.42 9.55 -2.90
CA GLY A 140 4.15 10.78 -3.64
C GLY A 140 5.42 11.45 -4.14
N THR A 141 6.47 11.53 -3.31
CA THR A 141 7.75 12.10 -3.72
C THR A 141 8.43 11.32 -4.85
N CYS A 142 8.10 10.04 -5.03
CA CYS A 142 8.57 9.23 -6.15
C CYS A 142 7.72 9.45 -7.40
N ALA A 143 6.39 9.55 -7.24
CA ALA A 143 5.46 9.85 -8.33
C ALA A 143 5.65 11.26 -8.91
N ALA A 144 6.20 12.20 -8.13
CA ALA A 144 6.33 13.61 -8.47
C ALA A 144 7.20 13.90 -9.70
N VAL A 145 7.89 12.91 -10.27
CA VAL A 145 8.57 13.04 -11.57
C VAL A 145 7.56 13.14 -12.72
N LEU A 146 6.30 12.76 -12.50
CA LEU A 146 5.22 12.93 -13.45
C LEU A 146 4.49 14.25 -13.17
N ASP A 147 4.25 15.07 -14.19
CA ASP A 147 3.62 16.39 -14.04
C ASP A 147 2.25 16.34 -13.35
N LYS A 148 1.53 15.23 -13.48
CA LYS A 148 0.23 15.01 -12.85
C LYS A 148 0.30 14.71 -11.34
N PHE A 149 1.51 14.48 -10.81
CA PHE A 149 1.76 14.13 -9.40
C PHE A 149 2.78 15.07 -8.74
N ASN A 150 3.25 16.12 -9.42
CA ASN A 150 4.38 16.93 -8.99
C ASN A 150 4.06 17.96 -7.88
N SER A 151 3.01 17.71 -7.11
CA SER A 151 2.70 18.40 -5.85
C SER A 151 1.77 17.52 -5.01
N GLU A 152 1.70 17.79 -3.70
CA GLU A 152 0.79 17.09 -2.79
C GLU A 152 -0.66 17.22 -3.24
N PHE A 153 -1.09 18.44 -3.55
CA PHE A 153 -2.43 18.68 -4.08
C PHE A 153 -2.73 17.81 -5.30
N LYS A 154 -1.83 17.72 -6.27
CA LYS A 154 -2.03 16.91 -7.48
C LYS A 154 -2.05 15.41 -7.17
N TYR A 155 -1.14 14.95 -6.30
CA TYR A 155 -1.08 13.54 -5.90
C TYR A 155 -2.38 13.08 -5.25
N PHE A 156 -2.88 13.85 -4.27
CA PHE A 156 -4.11 13.50 -3.58
C PHE A 156 -5.35 13.73 -4.45
N SER A 157 -5.39 14.78 -5.25
CA SER A 157 -6.49 15.01 -6.20
C SER A 157 -6.63 13.88 -7.22
N MET A 158 -5.51 13.32 -7.70
CA MET A 158 -5.54 12.16 -8.60
C MET A 158 -6.15 10.94 -7.93
N GLY A 159 -5.85 10.70 -6.65
CA GLY A 159 -6.47 9.62 -5.89
C GLY A 159 -8.00 9.78 -5.77
N LEU A 160 -8.48 11.01 -5.53
CA LEU A 160 -9.91 11.31 -5.51
C LEU A 160 -10.56 11.09 -6.88
N GLU A 161 -9.92 11.55 -7.96
CA GLU A 161 -10.37 11.34 -9.34
C GLU A 161 -10.48 9.85 -9.67
N TRP A 162 -9.44 9.07 -9.34
CA TRP A 162 -9.44 7.64 -9.59
C TRP A 162 -10.46 6.88 -8.73
N LEU A 163 -10.69 7.30 -7.48
CA LEU A 163 -11.75 6.69 -6.68
C LEU A 163 -13.13 6.94 -7.28
N GLN A 164 -13.38 8.13 -7.80
CA GLN A 164 -14.64 8.44 -8.47
C GLN A 164 -14.85 7.57 -9.71
N GLN A 165 -13.79 7.33 -10.48
CA GLN A 165 -13.83 6.57 -11.73
C GLN A 165 -13.84 5.06 -11.49
N TYR A 166 -13.08 4.58 -10.49
CA TYR A 166 -12.80 3.16 -10.24
C TYR A 166 -13.23 2.70 -8.85
N SER A 167 -14.39 3.15 -8.36
CA SER A 167 -14.90 2.79 -7.04
C SER A 167 -15.16 1.29 -6.90
N MET A 168 -14.40 0.63 -6.04
CA MET A 168 -14.59 -0.80 -5.75
C MET A 168 -15.95 -1.06 -5.11
N SER A 169 -16.47 -0.12 -4.29
CA SER A 169 -17.83 -0.22 -3.75
C SER A 169 -18.88 -0.36 -4.86
N ASN A 170 -18.79 0.47 -5.89
CA ASN A 170 -19.76 0.46 -6.99
C ASN A 170 -19.57 -0.77 -7.90
N ILE A 171 -18.32 -1.14 -8.19
CA ILE A 171 -17.98 -2.28 -9.05
C ILE A 171 -18.48 -3.58 -8.43
N LEU A 172 -18.17 -3.82 -7.17
CA LEU A 172 -18.58 -5.05 -6.47
C LEU A 172 -20.10 -5.10 -6.28
N GLN A 173 -20.70 -3.99 -5.85
CA GLN A 173 -22.16 -3.91 -5.65
C GLN A 173 -22.94 -4.18 -6.94
N SER A 174 -22.48 -3.70 -8.10
CA SER A 174 -23.15 -3.95 -9.40
C SER A 174 -23.09 -5.42 -9.82
N ASN A 175 -22.25 -6.23 -9.18
CA ASN A 175 -22.13 -7.68 -9.36
C ASN A 175 -22.70 -8.47 -8.18
N ASN A 176 -23.54 -7.86 -7.34
CA ASN A 176 -24.12 -8.46 -6.13
C ASN A 176 -23.10 -8.94 -5.10
N ILE A 177 -21.88 -8.40 -5.12
CA ILE A 177 -20.86 -8.61 -4.12
C ILE A 177 -20.92 -7.45 -3.15
N VAL A 178 -21.53 -7.69 -2.00
CA VAL A 178 -21.77 -6.67 -0.96
C VAL A 178 -21.23 -7.13 0.38
N PRO A 179 -20.88 -6.21 1.29
CA PRO A 179 -20.46 -6.58 2.64
C PRO A 179 -21.50 -7.48 3.31
N SER A 180 -21.03 -8.53 3.97
CA SER A 180 -21.88 -9.49 4.66
C SER A 180 -21.09 -10.20 5.77
N ASN A 181 -21.73 -10.42 6.92
CA ASN A 181 -21.18 -11.22 8.01
C ASN A 181 -21.55 -12.71 7.91
N THR A 182 -22.35 -13.09 6.91
CA THR A 182 -22.82 -14.47 6.73
C THR A 182 -22.53 -15.04 5.35
N GLN A 183 -22.41 -14.19 4.34
CA GLN A 183 -22.11 -14.59 2.97
C GLN A 183 -20.63 -14.42 2.69
N GLN A 184 -20.03 -15.42 2.05
CA GLN A 184 -18.66 -15.40 1.56
C GLN A 184 -18.66 -15.57 0.04
N TYR A 185 -17.66 -15.02 -0.63
CA TYR A 185 -17.53 -14.97 -2.08
C TYR A 185 -16.34 -15.81 -2.56
N ALA A 186 -16.45 -16.42 -3.74
CA ALA A 186 -15.29 -17.00 -4.39
C ALA A 186 -14.35 -15.87 -4.87
N ILE A 187 -13.06 -16.11 -4.81
CA ILE A 187 -12.07 -15.12 -5.28
C ILE A 187 -12.23 -14.84 -6.77
N GLU A 188 -12.65 -15.84 -7.53
CA GLU A 188 -12.96 -15.79 -8.95
C GLU A 188 -14.08 -14.79 -9.25
N ASP A 189 -15.15 -14.82 -8.44
CA ASP A 189 -16.29 -13.90 -8.61
C ASP A 189 -15.87 -12.44 -8.38
N ILE A 190 -15.03 -12.21 -7.36
CA ILE A 190 -14.49 -10.88 -7.06
C ILE A 190 -13.59 -10.42 -8.21
N ASN A 191 -12.65 -11.28 -8.64
CA ASN A 191 -11.75 -10.98 -9.76
C ASN A 191 -12.53 -10.68 -11.05
N LYS A 192 -13.50 -11.53 -11.38
CA LYS A 192 -14.34 -11.37 -12.56
C LYS A 192 -15.10 -10.04 -12.55
N ALA A 193 -15.73 -9.69 -11.42
CA ALA A 193 -16.46 -8.43 -11.28
C ALA A 193 -15.58 -7.20 -11.56
N VAL A 194 -14.34 -7.20 -11.05
CA VAL A 194 -13.41 -6.09 -11.26
C VAL A 194 -12.86 -6.10 -12.68
N LYS A 195 -12.42 -7.27 -13.18
CA LYS A 195 -11.87 -7.44 -14.53
C LYS A 195 -12.86 -7.07 -15.63
N GLU A 196 -14.12 -7.50 -15.53
CA GLU A 196 -15.17 -7.16 -16.51
C GLU A 196 -15.41 -5.65 -16.57
N LYS A 197 -15.35 -4.95 -15.45
CA LYS A 197 -15.52 -3.50 -15.40
C LYS A 197 -14.31 -2.74 -15.93
N LEU A 198 -13.10 -3.20 -15.63
CA LEU A 198 -11.87 -2.48 -15.92
C LEU A 198 -11.21 -2.89 -17.23
N GLY A 199 -11.50 -4.09 -17.73
CA GLY A 199 -10.85 -4.69 -18.91
C GLY A 199 -9.41 -5.17 -18.64
N VAL A 200 -8.95 -5.18 -17.37
CA VAL A 200 -7.60 -5.57 -16.95
C VAL A 200 -7.66 -6.39 -15.67
N ASP A 201 -6.60 -7.14 -15.41
CA ASP A 201 -6.47 -7.95 -14.21
C ASP A 201 -6.04 -7.09 -13.00
N PRO A 202 -6.88 -7.05 -11.91
CA PRO A 202 -6.51 -6.38 -10.66
C PRO A 202 -5.60 -7.27 -9.82
N VAL A 203 -5.05 -6.71 -8.75
CA VAL A 203 -4.51 -7.49 -7.62
C VAL A 203 -5.53 -7.47 -6.49
N ILE A 204 -5.87 -8.64 -5.96
CA ILE A 204 -6.77 -8.77 -4.81
C ILE A 204 -5.98 -9.30 -3.63
N GLU A 205 -5.98 -8.56 -2.53
CA GLU A 205 -5.28 -8.93 -1.31
C GLU A 205 -6.26 -9.34 -0.21
N CYS A 206 -5.93 -10.45 0.45
CA CYS A 206 -6.61 -10.90 1.66
C CYS A 206 -5.69 -10.86 2.86
N LYS A 207 -6.31 -10.71 4.04
CA LYS A 207 -5.69 -11.01 5.34
C LYS A 207 -6.25 -12.32 5.87
N LYS A 208 -5.33 -13.23 6.24
CA LYS A 208 -5.71 -14.51 6.87
C LYS A 208 -5.82 -14.30 8.37
N GLU A 209 -6.97 -14.61 8.91
CA GLU A 209 -7.22 -14.52 10.33
C GLU A 209 -8.25 -15.57 10.75
N ASP A 210 -7.97 -16.26 11.86
CA ASP A 210 -8.83 -17.30 12.44
C ASP A 210 -9.27 -18.40 11.44
N GLY A 211 -8.40 -18.69 10.45
CA GLY A 211 -8.68 -19.67 9.41
C GLY A 211 -9.58 -19.17 8.27
N GLU A 212 -9.82 -17.86 8.19
CA GLU A 212 -10.61 -17.21 7.13
C GLU A 212 -9.77 -16.24 6.29
N ASN A 213 -10.18 -16.06 5.03
CA ASN A 213 -9.70 -15.00 4.16
C ASN A 213 -10.57 -13.75 4.30
N TYR A 214 -10.06 -12.65 4.80
CA TYR A 214 -10.74 -11.37 4.81
C TYR A 214 -10.23 -10.49 3.68
N ILE A 215 -11.13 -10.02 2.78
CA ILE A 215 -10.71 -9.07 1.74
C ILE A 215 -10.11 -7.83 2.39
N SER A 216 -8.95 -7.42 1.91
CA SER A 216 -8.16 -6.33 2.50
C SER A 216 -7.97 -5.18 1.54
N GLU A 217 -7.47 -5.46 0.34
CA GLU A 217 -7.18 -4.46 -0.67
C GLU A 217 -7.54 -4.96 -2.07
N ILE A 218 -7.93 -4.03 -2.94
CA ILE A 218 -7.95 -4.22 -4.38
C ILE A 218 -7.09 -3.13 -5.00
N ARG A 219 -6.17 -3.57 -5.85
CA ARG A 219 -5.18 -2.72 -6.51
C ARG A 219 -5.39 -2.76 -8.01
N ILE A 220 -5.33 -1.61 -8.64
CA ILE A 220 -5.36 -1.46 -10.09
C ILE A 220 -4.12 -0.71 -10.55
N CYS A 221 -3.62 -1.07 -11.73
CA CYS A 221 -2.36 -0.58 -12.25
C CYS A 221 -2.55 0.40 -13.40
N PHE A 222 -1.67 1.38 -13.44
CA PHE A 222 -1.63 2.40 -14.49
C PHE A 222 -0.22 2.52 -15.04
N THR A 223 -0.12 2.74 -16.34
CA THR A 223 1.12 3.17 -16.98
C THR A 223 1.51 4.59 -16.52
N LYS A 224 2.72 5.02 -16.84
CA LYS A 224 3.14 6.43 -16.60
C LYS A 224 2.31 7.45 -17.37
N ASP A 225 1.67 7.04 -18.47
CA ASP A 225 0.71 7.85 -19.24
C ASP A 225 -0.71 7.81 -18.66
N LEU A 226 -0.87 7.28 -17.44
CA LEU A 226 -2.11 7.17 -16.68
C LEU A 226 -3.20 6.33 -17.38
N LYS A 227 -2.81 5.38 -18.22
CA LYS A 227 -3.72 4.40 -18.82
C LYS A 227 -3.77 3.17 -17.93
N ILE A 228 -4.98 2.67 -17.68
CA ILE A 228 -5.16 1.43 -16.93
C ILE A 228 -4.49 0.26 -17.67
N THR A 229 -3.86 -0.64 -16.92
CA THR A 229 -3.14 -1.80 -17.46
C THR A 229 -3.18 -2.96 -16.47
N ASN A 230 -2.82 -4.16 -16.92
CA ASN A 230 -2.65 -5.30 -16.04
C ASN A 230 -1.55 -5.05 -15.00
N CYS A 231 -1.68 -5.68 -13.83
CA CYS A 231 -0.69 -5.62 -12.77
C CYS A 231 0.38 -6.72 -12.88
N ASP A 232 0.57 -7.34 -14.05
CA ASP A 232 1.54 -8.42 -14.24
C ASP A 232 2.96 -7.98 -13.88
N GLY A 233 3.67 -8.86 -13.16
CA GLY A 233 5.05 -8.59 -12.72
C GLY A 233 5.20 -7.72 -11.48
N VAL A 234 4.11 -7.28 -10.85
CA VAL A 234 4.14 -6.64 -9.53
C VAL A 234 4.50 -7.69 -8.46
N LEU A 235 5.57 -7.46 -7.70
CA LEU A 235 6.13 -8.48 -6.80
C LEU A 235 5.39 -8.67 -5.48
N PHE A 236 4.60 -7.73 -5.00
CA PHE A 236 4.15 -7.82 -3.61
C PHE A 236 2.66 -7.54 -3.41
N PRO A 237 1.98 -8.31 -2.60
CA PRO A 237 2.27 -9.61 -1.94
C PRO A 237 1.72 -10.80 -2.72
N VAL A 238 1.89 -10.84 -4.02
CA VAL A 238 1.13 -11.63 -4.97
C VAL A 238 1.78 -12.98 -5.22
N VAL A 239 0.99 -14.03 -5.06
CA VAL A 239 1.26 -15.35 -5.64
C VAL A 239 0.33 -15.51 -6.84
N TYR A 240 0.88 -15.81 -8.01
CA TYR A 240 0.06 -16.19 -9.16
C TYR A 240 -0.72 -17.45 -8.81
N SER A 241 -2.04 -17.32 -8.80
CA SER A 241 -2.92 -18.43 -8.56
C SER A 241 -3.60 -18.81 -9.86
N ASN A 242 -3.23 -19.95 -10.46
CA ASN A 242 -4.01 -20.55 -11.55
C ASN A 242 -5.23 -21.23 -10.95
N ILE A 243 -6.41 -20.72 -11.28
CA ILE A 243 -7.69 -21.28 -10.91
C ILE A 243 -8.44 -21.50 -12.22
N ASP A 244 -8.82 -22.73 -12.52
CA ASP A 244 -9.56 -23.14 -13.73
C ASP A 244 -8.99 -22.57 -15.05
N GLY A 245 -7.65 -22.41 -15.13
CA GLY A 245 -6.96 -21.92 -16.33
C GLY A 245 -6.83 -20.40 -16.42
N GLU A 246 -7.41 -19.63 -15.50
CA GLU A 246 -7.15 -18.19 -15.34
C GLU A 246 -6.12 -17.91 -14.25
N SER A 247 -5.22 -16.96 -14.51
CA SER A 247 -4.25 -16.49 -13.54
C SER A 247 -4.85 -15.31 -12.78
N ILE A 248 -5.11 -15.48 -11.48
CA ILE A 248 -5.57 -14.39 -10.60
C ILE A 248 -4.40 -13.90 -9.76
N LEU A 249 -4.16 -12.59 -9.77
CA LEU A 249 -3.13 -11.95 -8.96
C LEU A 249 -3.65 -11.76 -7.53
N THR A 250 -3.32 -12.70 -6.63
CA THR A 250 -3.84 -12.67 -5.25
C THR A 250 -2.96 -13.43 -4.26
N ASN A 251 -2.99 -13.02 -2.99
CA ASN A 251 -2.48 -13.79 -1.86
C ASN A 251 -3.59 -14.49 -1.07
N CYS A 252 -4.85 -14.37 -1.51
CA CYS A 252 -5.96 -15.08 -0.89
C CYS A 252 -5.79 -16.59 -1.03
N ASP A 253 -6.20 -17.36 -0.01
CA ASP A 253 -6.15 -18.81 -0.08
C ASP A 253 -7.28 -19.32 -0.99
N LYS A 254 -6.91 -20.02 -2.05
CA LYS A 254 -7.84 -20.55 -3.06
C LYS A 254 -8.79 -21.61 -2.54
N SER A 255 -8.38 -22.32 -1.48
CA SER A 255 -9.20 -23.38 -0.90
C SER A 255 -10.35 -22.82 -0.07
N MET A 256 -10.38 -21.52 0.17
CA MET A 256 -11.34 -20.86 1.05
C MET A 256 -12.02 -19.69 0.35
N LYS A 257 -13.31 -19.52 0.63
CA LYS A 257 -14.03 -18.32 0.21
C LYS A 257 -13.51 -17.07 0.94
N VAL A 258 -13.79 -15.93 0.36
CA VAL A 258 -13.39 -14.62 0.86
C VAL A 258 -14.54 -14.01 1.66
N THR A 259 -14.26 -13.65 2.90
CA THR A 259 -15.14 -12.89 3.78
C THR A 259 -15.01 -11.40 3.45
N TYR A 260 -16.13 -10.76 3.17
CA TYR A 260 -16.25 -9.32 2.92
C TYR A 260 -17.13 -8.72 4.02
N PRO A 261 -16.56 -8.42 5.22
CA PRO A 261 -17.35 -8.19 6.42
C PRO A 261 -17.93 -6.78 6.48
N HIS A 262 -19.12 -6.64 7.10
CA HIS A 262 -19.58 -5.36 7.61
C HIS A 262 -18.68 -4.87 8.76
N TYR A 263 -18.57 -3.56 8.88
CA TYR A 263 -18.01 -2.99 10.09
C TYR A 263 -19.00 -3.10 11.25
N VAL A 264 -18.61 -3.79 12.29
CA VAL A 264 -19.39 -3.87 13.54
C VAL A 264 -18.73 -3.00 14.59
N SER A 265 -19.39 -1.90 14.95
CA SER A 265 -18.95 -1.07 16.07
C SER A 265 -19.07 -1.84 17.37
N THR A 266 -17.96 -2.05 18.07
CA THR A 266 -17.93 -2.66 19.40
C THR A 266 -18.18 -1.63 20.52
N SER A 267 -18.77 -0.49 20.20
CA SER A 267 -19.09 0.53 21.19
C SER A 267 -20.10 -0.01 22.24
N TRP A 268 -19.74 0.07 23.50
CA TRP A 268 -20.60 -0.28 24.63
C TRP A 268 -21.99 0.38 24.59
N THR A 269 -22.09 1.54 23.97
CA THR A 269 -23.37 2.25 23.81
C THR A 269 -24.35 1.51 22.91
N VAL A 270 -23.88 0.78 21.89
CA VAL A 270 -24.73 -0.07 21.02
C VAL A 270 -25.24 -1.27 21.80
N HIS A 271 -24.39 -1.91 22.61
CA HIS A 271 -24.81 -3.00 23.49
C HIS A 271 -25.79 -2.56 24.58
N LEU A 272 -25.57 -1.39 25.16
CA LEU A 272 -26.49 -0.82 26.15
C LEU A 272 -27.86 -0.50 25.53
N HIS A 273 -27.88 0.06 24.32
CA HIS A 273 -29.12 0.36 23.60
C HIS A 273 -29.88 -0.92 23.20
N SER A 274 -29.16 -1.96 22.79
CA SER A 274 -29.71 -3.28 22.50
C SER A 274 -30.27 -3.94 23.75
N LEU A 275 -29.54 -3.91 24.87
CA LEU A 275 -29.99 -4.42 26.17
C LEU A 275 -31.21 -3.65 26.71
N LEU A 276 -31.22 -2.33 26.60
CA LEU A 276 -32.36 -1.50 27.04
C LEU A 276 -33.59 -1.67 26.14
N SER A 277 -33.42 -1.92 24.85
CA SER A 277 -34.53 -2.26 23.95
C SER A 277 -35.12 -3.62 24.29
N TRP A 278 -34.27 -4.61 24.65
CA TRP A 278 -34.69 -5.94 25.06
C TRP A 278 -35.45 -5.91 26.39
N LEU A 279 -35.00 -5.11 27.37
CA LEU A 279 -35.68 -4.94 28.65
C LEU A 279 -37.05 -4.23 28.48
N ARG A 280 -37.24 -3.35 27.51
CA ARG A 280 -38.54 -2.76 27.18
C ARG A 280 -39.54 -3.79 26.67
N TRP A 281 -39.10 -4.86 25.98
CA TRP A 281 -39.99 -5.92 25.53
C TRP A 281 -40.44 -6.86 26.66
N LEU A 282 -39.66 -6.94 27.75
CA LEU A 282 -40.00 -7.77 28.92
C LEU A 282 -40.94 -7.08 29.92
N THR A 283 -41.20 -5.79 29.75
CA THR A 283 -42.04 -4.97 30.65
C THR A 283 -43.36 -4.52 30.03
N LEU A 284 -43.67 -4.94 28.81
CA LEU A 284 -44.95 -4.84 28.12
C LEU A 284 -45.59 -6.20 27.98
#